data_4982d6fea5ef42fd281de375dca524fc
#
_entry.id   4982d6fea5ef42fd281de375dca524fc
#
_cell.length_a   1.000
_cell.length_b   1.000
_cell.length_c   1.000
_cell.angle_alpha   90.00
_cell.angle_beta   90.00
_cell.angle_gamma   90.00
#
_symmetry.space_group_name_H-M   'P 1'
#
loop_
_entity.id
_entity.type
_entity.pdbx_description
1 polymer ?
#
loop_
_entity_poly.entity_id
_entity_poly.type
_entity_poly.pdbx_seq_one_letter_code
_entity_poly.pdbx_strand_id
1 'polypeptide(L)'
;MSDPYRWDERVEAWEEVAATDSFLAIRDRVVELAQPRIDDYAVDLGAGTGLLALALAPRVRELVAVDISEQMLARLDDAAAADGVHNVEPVVADLRRLPLEDESATLVVSNYAFHHLDDSGKELALAEARRILRPGGRLVICDMMFAISLAPRDRRLVWEKVVALLRRGPAGALRILRNAVRLAAGRWEQPAPPTTWEEMLVARGFEQVRIELLAHEAAVAVARRPQVRSEAARARAGRAGASGS
;
A
#
# COMPACT_ATOMS: atom_id res chain seq x y z
N MET A 1 -14.54 0.99 11.11
CA MET A 1 -15.18 0.92 9.78
C MET A 1 -14.75 2.15 9.01
N SER A 2 -14.03 1.97 7.89
CA SER A 2 -13.72 3.09 7.00
C SER A 2 -15.02 3.57 6.38
N ASP A 3 -15.34 4.85 6.58
CA ASP A 3 -16.55 5.46 6.05
C ASP A 3 -16.27 5.93 4.61
N PRO A 4 -16.89 5.33 3.57
CA PRO A 4 -16.65 5.71 2.18
C PRO A 4 -16.96 7.19 1.91
N TYR A 5 -18.01 7.74 2.51
CA TYR A 5 -18.40 9.15 2.35
C TYR A 5 -17.29 10.13 2.80
N ARG A 6 -16.43 9.73 3.71
CA ARG A 6 -15.29 10.53 4.14
C ARG A 6 -14.26 10.73 3.03
N TRP A 7 -14.16 9.81 2.08
CA TRP A 7 -13.23 9.86 0.97
C TRP A 7 -13.83 10.58 -0.23
N ASP A 8 -15.12 10.41 -0.45
CA ASP A 8 -15.86 11.11 -1.50
C ASP A 8 -15.73 12.65 -1.36
N GLU A 9 -15.74 13.17 -0.11
CA GLU A 9 -15.54 14.60 0.17
C GLU A 9 -14.08 15.09 0.02
N ARG A 10 -13.12 14.20 -0.27
CA ARG A 10 -11.68 14.51 -0.27
C ARG A 10 -10.99 14.32 -1.60
N VAL A 11 -11.70 14.00 -2.65
CA VAL A 11 -11.14 13.73 -3.98
C VAL A 11 -10.23 14.85 -4.43
N GLU A 12 -10.72 16.10 -4.47
CA GLU A 12 -9.93 17.25 -4.92
C GLU A 12 -8.68 17.52 -4.06
N ALA A 13 -8.84 17.44 -2.72
CA ALA A 13 -7.71 17.64 -1.80
C ALA A 13 -6.65 16.53 -1.92
N TRP A 14 -7.07 15.31 -2.31
CA TRP A 14 -6.15 14.21 -2.59
C TRP A 14 -5.42 14.42 -3.92
N GLU A 15 -6.12 14.83 -4.98
CA GLU A 15 -5.53 15.11 -6.29
C GLU A 15 -4.42 16.17 -6.19
N GLU A 16 -4.64 17.26 -5.42
CA GLU A 16 -3.61 18.28 -5.16
C GLU A 16 -2.35 17.70 -4.49
N VAL A 17 -2.53 16.79 -3.52
CA VAL A 17 -1.41 16.15 -2.83
C VAL A 17 -0.72 15.15 -3.74
N ALA A 18 -1.46 14.33 -4.46
CA ALA A 18 -0.97 13.29 -5.37
C ALA A 18 -0.15 13.89 -6.53
N ALA A 19 -0.46 15.11 -6.97
CA ALA A 19 0.24 15.82 -8.03
C ALA A 19 1.59 16.43 -7.60
N THR A 20 1.96 16.37 -6.31
CA THR A 20 3.25 16.93 -5.85
C THR A 20 4.44 16.07 -6.28
N ASP A 21 5.59 16.72 -6.55
CA ASP A 21 6.83 16.04 -6.95
C ASP A 21 7.23 14.91 -5.97
N SER A 22 6.97 15.11 -4.68
CA SER A 22 7.26 14.10 -3.65
C SER A 22 6.42 12.83 -3.82
N PHE A 23 5.11 12.96 -4.10
CA PHE A 23 4.24 11.81 -4.32
C PHE A 23 4.51 11.14 -5.67
N LEU A 24 4.85 11.92 -6.70
CA LEU A 24 5.27 11.39 -8.00
C LEU A 24 6.57 10.57 -7.87
N ALA A 25 7.55 11.05 -7.13
CA ALA A 25 8.79 10.32 -6.87
C ALA A 25 8.55 9.03 -6.08
N ILE A 26 7.65 9.04 -5.10
CA ILE A 26 7.25 7.85 -4.35
C ILE A 26 6.55 6.85 -5.29
N ARG A 27 5.58 7.28 -6.09
CA ARG A 27 4.92 6.45 -7.10
C ARG A 27 5.94 5.77 -8.01
N ASP A 28 6.87 6.53 -8.56
CA ASP A 28 7.88 6.01 -9.49
C ASP A 28 8.77 4.96 -8.81
N ARG A 29 9.13 5.17 -7.53
CA ARG A 29 9.88 4.19 -6.76
C ARG A 29 9.08 2.91 -6.51
N VAL A 30 7.78 3.02 -6.21
CA VAL A 30 6.89 1.85 -6.05
C VAL A 30 6.80 1.07 -7.36
N VAL A 31 6.63 1.74 -8.50
CA VAL A 31 6.61 1.12 -9.83
C VAL A 31 7.93 0.40 -10.12
N GLU A 32 9.08 1.01 -9.81
CA GLU A 32 10.40 0.39 -9.98
C GLU A 32 10.53 -0.88 -9.14
N LEU A 33 10.16 -0.84 -7.87
CA LEU A 33 10.24 -1.97 -6.95
C LEU A 33 9.23 -3.09 -7.29
N ALA A 34 8.07 -2.72 -7.84
CA ALA A 34 7.06 -3.67 -8.31
C ALA A 34 7.55 -4.50 -9.50
N GLN A 35 8.50 -3.98 -10.30
CA GLN A 35 9.01 -4.65 -11.49
C GLN A 35 7.87 -5.20 -12.36
N PRO A 36 6.93 -4.35 -12.81
CA PRO A 36 5.76 -4.81 -13.56
C PRO A 36 6.18 -5.49 -14.86
N ARG A 37 5.40 -6.49 -15.26
CA ARG A 37 5.61 -7.26 -16.49
C ARG A 37 4.36 -7.19 -17.36
N ILE A 38 4.54 -7.24 -18.67
CA ILE A 38 3.43 -7.15 -19.60
C ILE A 38 2.42 -8.31 -19.51
N ASP A 39 2.79 -9.39 -18.86
CA ASP A 39 1.93 -10.54 -18.59
C ASP A 39 1.34 -10.54 -17.16
N ASP A 40 1.60 -9.51 -16.37
CA ASP A 40 1.04 -9.39 -15.03
C ASP A 40 -0.46 -9.10 -15.03
N TYR A 41 -1.16 -9.78 -14.14
CA TYR A 41 -2.47 -9.41 -13.62
C TYR A 41 -2.24 -8.66 -12.31
N ALA A 42 -2.37 -7.34 -12.34
CA ALA A 42 -2.06 -6.48 -11.22
C ALA A 42 -3.31 -6.07 -10.45
N VAL A 43 -3.18 -5.86 -9.14
CA VAL A 43 -4.22 -5.29 -8.30
C VAL A 43 -3.63 -4.13 -7.50
N ASP A 44 -4.24 -2.94 -7.60
CA ASP A 44 -3.89 -1.76 -6.79
C ASP A 44 -4.89 -1.61 -5.65
N LEU A 45 -4.43 -1.76 -4.41
CA LEU A 45 -5.24 -1.73 -3.19
C LEU A 45 -5.27 -0.32 -2.60
N GLY A 46 -6.44 0.31 -2.62
CA GLY A 46 -6.63 1.72 -2.25
C GLY A 46 -6.15 2.63 -3.38
N ALA A 47 -6.62 2.36 -4.60
CA ALA A 47 -6.14 3.02 -5.81
C ALA A 47 -6.43 4.53 -5.86
N GLY A 48 -7.43 5.01 -5.10
CA GLY A 48 -7.84 6.40 -5.11
C GLY A 48 -8.17 6.88 -6.51
N THR A 49 -7.66 8.04 -6.89
CA THR A 49 -7.84 8.64 -8.23
C THR A 49 -6.85 8.11 -9.28
N GLY A 50 -6.15 7.00 -8.99
CA GLY A 50 -5.34 6.28 -9.97
C GLY A 50 -3.86 6.66 -10.05
N LEU A 51 -3.30 7.38 -9.05
CA LEU A 51 -1.89 7.80 -9.06
C LEU A 51 -0.93 6.64 -9.38
N LEU A 52 -1.12 5.47 -8.77
CA LEU A 52 -0.28 4.29 -9.01
C LEU A 52 -0.83 3.43 -10.14
N ALA A 53 -2.14 3.20 -10.18
CA ALA A 53 -2.80 2.38 -11.18
C ALA A 53 -2.51 2.84 -12.62
N LEU A 54 -2.64 4.13 -12.92
CA LEU A 54 -2.38 4.68 -14.26
C LEU A 54 -0.90 4.62 -14.65
N ALA A 55 0.01 4.71 -13.68
CA ALA A 55 1.44 4.53 -13.93
C ALA A 55 1.83 3.08 -14.23
N LEU A 56 1.08 2.11 -13.70
CA LEU A 56 1.30 0.67 -13.89
C LEU A 56 0.59 0.12 -15.13
N ALA A 57 -0.60 0.64 -15.47
CA ALA A 57 -1.45 0.12 -16.53
C ALA A 57 -0.72 -0.13 -17.87
N PRO A 58 0.14 0.78 -18.39
CA PRO A 58 0.88 0.54 -19.63
C PRO A 58 1.93 -0.58 -19.57
N ARG A 59 2.21 -1.12 -18.39
CA ARG A 59 3.30 -2.07 -18.09
C ARG A 59 2.82 -3.46 -17.70
N VAL A 60 1.50 -3.64 -17.60
CA VAL A 60 0.85 -4.88 -17.17
C VAL A 60 -0.22 -5.30 -18.18
N ARG A 61 -0.66 -6.55 -18.10
CA ARG A 61 -1.72 -7.06 -18.96
C ARG A 61 -3.07 -6.47 -18.61
N GLU A 62 -3.42 -6.54 -17.34
CA GLU A 62 -4.67 -6.06 -16.77
C GLU A 62 -4.42 -5.56 -15.36
N LEU A 63 -5.15 -4.55 -14.92
CA LEU A 63 -5.06 -3.98 -13.60
C LEU A 63 -6.45 -3.81 -13.00
N VAL A 64 -6.69 -4.38 -11.82
CA VAL A 64 -7.86 -4.11 -11.01
C VAL A 64 -7.53 -3.03 -9.99
N ALA A 65 -8.24 -1.92 -10.03
CA ALA A 65 -8.09 -0.78 -9.13
C ALA A 65 -9.17 -0.83 -8.05
N VAL A 66 -8.78 -1.18 -6.82
CA VAL A 66 -9.72 -1.35 -5.70
C VAL A 66 -9.68 -0.13 -4.79
N ASP A 67 -10.84 0.45 -4.51
CA ASP A 67 -11.00 1.49 -3.50
C ASP A 67 -12.37 1.38 -2.82
N ILE A 68 -12.52 1.94 -1.62
CA ILE A 68 -13.80 1.97 -0.92
C ILE A 68 -14.69 3.12 -1.40
N SER A 69 -14.11 4.16 -2.02
CA SER A 69 -14.77 5.35 -2.52
C SER A 69 -15.12 5.19 -4.01
N GLU A 70 -16.41 5.20 -4.29
CA GLU A 70 -16.92 5.20 -5.67
C GLU A 70 -16.50 6.45 -6.43
N GLN A 71 -16.46 7.62 -5.76
CA GLN A 71 -16.07 8.88 -6.39
C GLN A 71 -14.58 8.92 -6.75
N MET A 72 -13.70 8.33 -5.92
CA MET A 72 -12.28 8.18 -6.25
C MET A 72 -12.10 7.34 -7.51
N LEU A 73 -12.80 6.20 -7.59
CA LEU A 73 -12.74 5.31 -8.75
C LEU A 73 -13.37 5.94 -10.00
N ALA A 74 -14.42 6.73 -9.86
CA ALA A 74 -14.98 7.48 -11.00
C ALA A 74 -13.95 8.46 -11.59
N ARG A 75 -13.19 9.16 -10.74
CA ARG A 75 -12.09 10.04 -11.20
C ARG A 75 -10.95 9.26 -11.87
N LEU A 76 -10.62 8.08 -11.34
CA LEU A 76 -9.66 7.17 -11.98
C LEU A 76 -10.13 6.78 -13.38
N ASP A 77 -11.41 6.40 -13.53
CA ASP A 77 -11.99 5.98 -14.81
C ASP A 77 -11.97 7.12 -15.83
N ASP A 78 -12.37 8.34 -15.42
CA ASP A 78 -12.29 9.55 -16.24
C ASP A 78 -10.83 9.81 -16.71
N ALA A 79 -9.86 9.69 -15.81
CA ALA A 79 -8.45 9.91 -16.13
C ALA A 79 -7.91 8.80 -17.06
N ALA A 80 -8.27 7.54 -16.83
CA ALA A 80 -7.92 6.41 -17.70
C ALA A 80 -8.46 6.63 -19.11
N ALA A 81 -9.73 7.04 -19.24
CA ALA A 81 -10.35 7.34 -20.53
C ALA A 81 -9.64 8.50 -21.25
N ALA A 82 -9.30 9.57 -20.55
CA ALA A 82 -8.58 10.72 -21.10
C ALA A 82 -7.19 10.36 -21.63
N ASP A 83 -6.49 9.44 -20.94
CA ASP A 83 -5.15 8.97 -21.32
C ASP A 83 -5.18 7.78 -22.31
N GLY A 84 -6.37 7.30 -22.71
CA GLY A 84 -6.54 6.15 -23.60
C GLY A 84 -6.10 4.82 -22.98
N VAL A 85 -6.18 4.71 -21.66
CA VAL A 85 -5.91 3.49 -20.90
C VAL A 85 -7.19 2.65 -20.82
N HIS A 86 -7.15 1.40 -21.30
CA HIS A 86 -8.32 0.53 -21.40
C HIS A 86 -8.21 -0.79 -20.64
N ASN A 87 -7.13 -1.00 -19.92
CA ASN A 87 -6.83 -2.23 -19.17
C ASN A 87 -6.87 -2.04 -17.65
N VAL A 88 -7.63 -1.04 -17.18
CA VAL A 88 -7.89 -0.79 -15.75
C VAL A 88 -9.36 -1.06 -15.47
N GLU A 89 -9.65 -1.90 -14.49
CA GLU A 89 -10.99 -2.22 -14.01
C GLU A 89 -11.18 -1.64 -12.60
N PRO A 90 -12.05 -0.63 -12.41
CA PRO A 90 -12.37 -0.10 -11.09
C PRO A 90 -13.31 -1.04 -10.32
N VAL A 91 -12.99 -1.34 -9.06
CA VAL A 91 -13.77 -2.20 -8.17
C VAL A 91 -13.99 -1.55 -6.81
N VAL A 92 -15.23 -1.22 -6.48
CA VAL A 92 -15.59 -0.67 -5.16
C VAL A 92 -15.59 -1.79 -4.12
N ALA A 93 -14.62 -1.78 -3.20
CA ALA A 93 -14.53 -2.78 -2.15
C ALA A 93 -13.73 -2.31 -0.93
N ASP A 94 -13.97 -2.95 0.21
CA ASP A 94 -13.12 -2.85 1.40
C ASP A 94 -11.92 -3.77 1.25
N LEU A 95 -10.71 -3.27 1.50
CA LEU A 95 -9.46 -4.02 1.40
C LEU A 95 -9.43 -5.26 2.30
N ARG A 96 -10.25 -5.27 3.35
CA ARG A 96 -10.40 -6.40 4.29
C ARG A 96 -11.25 -7.54 3.75
N ARG A 97 -11.93 -7.33 2.61
CA ARG A 97 -12.78 -8.32 1.94
C ARG A 97 -12.89 -8.01 0.45
N LEU A 98 -12.02 -8.59 -0.33
CA LEU A 98 -11.96 -8.34 -1.77
C LEU A 98 -12.90 -9.28 -2.55
N PRO A 99 -13.72 -8.77 -3.49
CA PRO A 99 -14.57 -9.59 -4.35
C PRO A 99 -13.76 -10.17 -5.53
N LEU A 100 -12.54 -10.61 -5.26
CA LEU A 100 -11.62 -11.20 -6.24
C LEU A 100 -11.38 -12.66 -5.92
N GLU A 101 -11.14 -13.47 -6.94
CA GLU A 101 -10.88 -14.89 -6.79
C GLU A 101 -9.50 -15.16 -6.17
N ASP A 102 -9.38 -16.33 -5.53
CA ASP A 102 -8.10 -16.81 -5.02
C ASP A 102 -7.12 -16.96 -6.19
N GLU A 103 -5.85 -16.61 -5.95
CA GLU A 103 -4.77 -16.78 -6.91
C GLU A 103 -5.02 -16.12 -8.28
N SER A 104 -5.80 -15.03 -8.32
CA SER A 104 -6.11 -14.28 -9.55
C SER A 104 -4.99 -13.32 -9.96
N ALA A 105 -4.20 -12.78 -9.00
CA ALA A 105 -3.19 -11.76 -9.25
C ALA A 105 -1.75 -12.30 -9.26
N THR A 106 -0.88 -11.71 -10.08
CA THR A 106 0.58 -11.94 -10.08
C THR A 106 1.35 -10.82 -9.39
N LEU A 107 0.73 -9.65 -9.29
CA LEU A 107 1.27 -8.46 -8.65
C LEU A 107 0.16 -7.77 -7.84
N VAL A 108 0.41 -7.51 -6.57
CA VAL A 108 -0.44 -6.64 -5.74
C VAL A 108 0.39 -5.46 -5.30
N VAL A 109 -0.15 -4.28 -5.48
CA VAL A 109 0.48 -3.02 -5.06
C VAL A 109 -0.47 -2.22 -4.17
N SER A 110 0.08 -1.29 -3.39
CA SER A 110 -0.68 -0.29 -2.65
C SER A 110 0.17 0.92 -2.38
N ASN A 111 -0.43 2.11 -2.39
CA ASN A 111 0.26 3.35 -2.08
C ASN A 111 -0.59 4.24 -1.18
N TYR A 112 -0.16 4.46 0.07
CA TYR A 112 -0.81 5.32 1.06
C TYR A 112 -2.28 4.98 1.37
N ALA A 113 -2.58 3.68 1.56
CA ALA A 113 -3.94 3.22 1.86
C ALA A 113 -4.06 2.54 3.23
N PHE A 114 -3.09 1.73 3.64
CA PHE A 114 -3.19 0.89 4.83
C PHE A 114 -3.14 1.65 6.14
N HIS A 115 -2.52 2.84 6.21
CA HIS A 115 -2.50 3.66 7.42
C HIS A 115 -3.90 4.16 7.85
N HIS A 116 -4.91 3.97 7.02
CA HIS A 116 -6.31 4.22 7.38
C HIS A 116 -6.99 3.06 8.09
N LEU A 117 -6.34 1.91 8.14
CA LEU A 117 -6.78 0.71 8.86
C LEU A 117 -6.10 0.63 10.23
N ASP A 118 -6.81 0.12 11.22
CA ASP A 118 -6.19 -0.33 12.47
C ASP A 118 -5.34 -1.60 12.22
N ASP A 119 -4.61 -2.05 13.21
CA ASP A 119 -3.69 -3.17 13.04
C ASP A 119 -4.44 -4.46 12.64
N SER A 120 -5.62 -4.71 13.21
CA SER A 120 -6.46 -5.85 12.80
C SER A 120 -6.95 -5.73 11.36
N GLY A 121 -7.29 -4.51 10.93
CA GLY A 121 -7.68 -4.22 9.55
C GLY A 121 -6.54 -4.40 8.57
N LYS A 122 -5.31 -3.97 8.93
CA LYS A 122 -4.10 -4.22 8.12
C LYS A 122 -3.84 -5.72 7.96
N GLU A 123 -3.96 -6.48 9.05
CA GLU A 123 -3.79 -7.91 9.01
C GLU A 123 -4.81 -8.62 8.11
N LEU A 124 -6.08 -8.21 8.14
CA LEU A 124 -7.12 -8.72 7.26
C LEU A 124 -6.83 -8.37 5.80
N ALA A 125 -6.46 -7.12 5.51
CA ALA A 125 -6.12 -6.68 4.16
C ALA A 125 -4.88 -7.42 3.61
N LEU A 126 -3.87 -7.69 4.44
CA LEU A 126 -2.71 -8.50 4.07
C LEU A 126 -3.09 -9.97 3.82
N ALA A 127 -4.05 -10.52 4.58
CA ALA A 127 -4.56 -11.86 4.34
C ALA A 127 -5.29 -11.94 2.98
N GLU A 128 -6.10 -10.94 2.64
CA GLU A 128 -6.75 -10.82 1.34
C GLU A 128 -5.73 -10.65 0.20
N ALA A 129 -4.75 -9.75 0.35
CA ALA A 129 -3.68 -9.60 -0.61
C ALA A 129 -2.93 -10.91 -0.87
N ARG A 130 -2.68 -11.70 0.20
CA ARG A 130 -2.07 -13.01 0.06
C ARG A 130 -2.99 -14.03 -0.61
N ARG A 131 -4.29 -14.00 -0.32
CA ARG A 131 -5.27 -14.91 -0.91
C ARG A 131 -5.35 -14.74 -2.42
N ILE A 132 -5.46 -13.49 -2.89
CA ILE A 132 -5.58 -13.19 -4.33
C ILE A 132 -4.26 -13.35 -5.09
N LEU A 133 -3.09 -13.22 -4.44
CA LEU A 133 -1.81 -13.43 -5.11
C LEU A 133 -1.60 -14.91 -5.47
N ARG A 134 -1.14 -15.20 -6.68
CA ARG A 134 -0.66 -16.52 -7.09
C ARG A 134 0.59 -16.92 -6.31
N PRO A 135 0.87 -18.22 -6.12
CA PRO A 135 2.17 -18.67 -5.62
C PRO A 135 3.32 -18.04 -6.42
N GLY A 136 4.30 -17.45 -5.72
CA GLY A 136 5.40 -16.69 -6.32
C GLY A 136 5.05 -15.25 -6.70
N GLY A 137 3.79 -14.83 -6.54
CA GLY A 137 3.33 -13.46 -6.79
C GLY A 137 4.02 -12.42 -5.89
N ARG A 138 4.03 -11.19 -6.34
CA ARG A 138 4.74 -10.06 -5.71
C ARG A 138 3.76 -9.15 -5.00
N LEU A 139 4.15 -8.69 -3.80
CA LEU A 139 3.47 -7.66 -3.03
C LEU A 139 4.39 -6.47 -2.85
N VAL A 140 3.90 -5.27 -3.16
CA VAL A 140 4.63 -4.01 -2.92
C VAL A 140 3.69 -3.00 -2.28
N ILE A 141 3.96 -2.62 -1.05
CA ILE A 141 3.15 -1.65 -0.29
C ILE A 141 4.02 -0.48 0.11
N CYS A 142 3.67 0.71 -0.36
CA CYS A 142 4.20 1.96 0.16
C CYS A 142 3.20 2.58 1.12
N ASP A 143 3.65 2.91 2.31
CA ASP A 143 2.78 3.55 3.31
C ASP A 143 3.57 4.41 4.30
N MET A 144 2.83 5.07 5.18
CA MET A 144 3.38 5.77 6.34
C MET A 144 3.92 4.74 7.34
N MET A 145 5.24 4.48 7.30
CA MET A 145 5.88 3.48 8.15
C MET A 145 6.77 4.15 9.20
N PHE A 146 6.14 4.68 10.24
CA PHE A 146 6.83 5.26 11.39
C PHE A 146 6.01 5.05 12.68
N ALA A 147 6.66 5.22 13.81
CA ALA A 147 5.99 5.28 15.11
C ALA A 147 6.07 6.70 15.68
N ILE A 148 5.09 7.07 16.52
CA ILE A 148 5.21 8.24 17.39
C ILE A 148 5.99 7.76 18.61
N SER A 149 7.33 7.69 18.49
CA SER A 149 8.23 7.17 19.51
C SER A 149 9.33 8.17 19.87
N LEU A 150 10.10 7.84 20.91
CA LEU A 150 11.29 8.61 21.30
C LEU A 150 12.52 8.27 20.45
N ALA A 151 12.43 7.35 19.50
CA ALA A 151 13.51 7.00 18.59
C ALA A 151 14.00 8.25 17.81
N PRO A 152 15.31 8.40 17.59
CA PRO A 152 15.85 9.62 16.95
C PRO A 152 15.23 9.94 15.60
N ARG A 153 14.93 8.92 14.78
CA ARG A 153 14.26 9.06 13.47
C ARG A 153 12.86 9.62 13.62
N ASP A 154 12.04 9.00 14.48
CA ASP A 154 10.63 9.37 14.66
C ASP A 154 10.49 10.78 15.24
N ARG A 155 11.33 11.12 16.24
CA ARG A 155 11.40 12.48 16.79
C ARG A 155 11.76 13.51 15.73
N ARG A 156 12.71 13.21 14.85
CA ARG A 156 13.10 14.10 13.76
C ARG A 156 11.95 14.31 12.79
N LEU A 157 11.28 13.25 12.36
CA LEU A 157 10.11 13.32 11.45
C LEU A 157 8.97 14.17 12.04
N VAL A 158 8.62 13.91 13.31
CA VAL A 158 7.60 14.71 14.02
C VAL A 158 8.01 16.19 14.11
N TRP A 159 9.27 16.46 14.46
CA TRP A 159 9.79 17.82 14.58
C TRP A 159 9.79 18.57 13.24
N GLU A 160 10.24 17.94 12.17
CA GLU A 160 10.22 18.52 10.82
C GLU A 160 8.80 18.89 10.38
N LYS A 161 7.81 18.02 10.63
CA LYS A 161 6.40 18.30 10.37
C LYS A 161 5.85 19.45 11.23
N VAL A 162 6.17 19.49 12.51
CA VAL A 162 5.76 20.59 13.41
C VAL A 162 6.35 21.92 12.93
N VAL A 163 7.64 21.95 12.60
CA VAL A 163 8.30 23.17 12.10
C VAL A 163 7.69 23.62 10.76
N ALA A 164 7.44 22.68 9.85
CA ALA A 164 6.82 23.00 8.57
C ALA A 164 5.41 23.59 8.72
N LEU A 165 4.63 23.08 9.67
CA LEU A 165 3.31 23.64 9.99
C LEU A 165 3.41 25.00 10.66
N LEU A 166 4.31 25.20 11.63
CA LEU A 166 4.51 26.50 12.29
C LEU A 166 4.92 27.60 11.30
N ARG A 167 5.70 27.27 10.26
CA ARG A 167 6.06 28.21 9.19
C ARG A 167 4.86 28.71 8.38
N ARG A 168 3.71 28.04 8.45
CA ARG A 168 2.44 28.46 7.83
C ARG A 168 1.64 29.43 8.70
N GLY A 169 2.23 29.94 9.81
CA GLY A 169 1.61 30.91 10.70
C GLY A 169 0.42 30.35 11.51
N PRO A 170 -0.59 31.20 11.85
CA PRO A 170 -1.71 30.80 12.71
C PRO A 170 -2.51 29.58 12.20
N ALA A 171 -2.67 29.46 10.89
CA ALA A 171 -3.34 28.31 10.27
C ALA A 171 -2.60 27.00 10.52
N GLY A 172 -1.27 27.04 10.49
CA GLY A 172 -0.44 25.88 10.82
C GLY A 172 -0.50 25.50 12.29
N ALA A 173 -0.49 26.47 13.20
CA ALA A 173 -0.65 26.23 14.63
C ALA A 173 -2.03 25.60 14.94
N LEU A 174 -3.10 26.09 14.33
CA LEU A 174 -4.44 25.52 14.46
C LEU A 174 -4.49 24.07 13.94
N ARG A 175 -3.77 23.78 12.83
CA ARG A 175 -3.68 22.43 12.29
C ARG A 175 -2.95 21.48 13.25
N ILE A 176 -1.89 21.93 13.92
CA ILE A 176 -1.20 21.15 14.96
C ILE A 176 -2.15 20.81 16.10
N LEU A 177 -2.90 21.80 16.60
CA LEU A 177 -3.88 21.59 17.67
C LEU A 177 -4.97 20.61 17.25
N ARG A 178 -5.54 20.75 16.06
CA ARG A 178 -6.53 19.79 15.51
C ARG A 178 -5.97 18.39 15.40
N ASN A 179 -4.71 18.25 14.98
CA ASN A 179 -4.04 16.98 14.87
C ASN A 179 -3.81 16.35 16.26
N ALA A 180 -3.40 17.12 17.25
CA ALA A 180 -3.25 16.65 18.63
C ALA A 180 -4.60 16.18 19.22
N VAL A 181 -5.69 16.90 18.96
CA VAL A 181 -7.05 16.48 19.37
C VAL A 181 -7.48 15.20 18.68
N ARG A 182 -7.21 15.02 17.38
CA ARG A 182 -7.50 13.78 16.65
C ARG A 182 -6.73 12.60 17.20
N LEU A 183 -5.44 12.80 17.50
CA LEU A 183 -4.59 11.78 18.12
C LEU A 183 -5.16 11.36 19.50
N ALA A 184 -5.48 12.32 20.36
CA ALA A 184 -6.05 12.07 21.68
C ALA A 184 -7.44 11.37 21.61
N ALA A 185 -8.21 11.63 20.56
CA ALA A 185 -9.53 11.04 20.33
C ALA A 185 -9.46 9.67 19.62
N GLY A 186 -8.26 9.11 19.35
CA GLY A 186 -8.10 7.85 18.60
C GLY A 186 -8.59 7.93 17.14
N ARG A 187 -8.73 9.15 16.59
CA ARG A 187 -9.20 9.40 15.21
C ARG A 187 -8.06 9.73 14.25
N TRP A 188 -6.83 9.43 14.66
CA TRP A 188 -5.64 9.63 13.86
C TRP A 188 -5.47 8.49 12.85
N GLU A 189 -4.74 8.77 11.78
CA GLU A 189 -4.15 7.74 10.94
C GLU A 189 -3.36 6.76 11.80
N GLN A 190 -3.33 5.50 11.40
CA GLN A 190 -2.72 4.40 12.15
C GLN A 190 -1.42 3.95 11.46
N PRO A 191 -0.37 4.79 11.40
CA PRO A 191 0.91 4.38 10.87
C PRO A 191 1.48 3.26 11.74
N ALA A 192 2.21 2.33 11.14
CA ALA A 192 2.92 1.28 11.85
C ALA A 192 4.41 1.35 11.52
N PRO A 193 5.32 1.11 12.48
CA PRO A 193 6.76 1.16 12.20
C PRO A 193 7.18 0.02 11.24
N PRO A 194 8.32 0.16 10.56
CA PRO A 194 8.85 -0.85 9.63
C PRO A 194 8.93 -2.26 10.22
N THR A 195 9.32 -2.36 11.50
CA THR A 195 9.40 -3.65 12.21
C THR A 195 8.05 -4.35 12.33
N THR A 196 6.99 -3.60 12.64
CA THR A 196 5.62 -4.16 12.71
C THR A 196 5.13 -4.59 11.34
N TRP A 197 5.47 -3.85 10.27
CA TRP A 197 5.15 -4.27 8.90
C TRP A 197 5.85 -5.58 8.52
N GLU A 198 7.14 -5.72 8.87
CA GLU A 198 7.89 -6.95 8.65
C GLU A 198 7.26 -8.13 9.41
N GLU A 199 6.95 -7.95 10.70
CA GLU A 199 6.29 -8.95 11.54
C GLU A 199 4.93 -9.37 10.96
N MET A 200 4.06 -8.42 10.58
CA MET A 200 2.76 -8.71 9.98
C MET A 200 2.89 -9.49 8.67
N LEU A 201 3.80 -9.09 7.79
CA LEU A 201 4.02 -9.77 6.50
C LEU A 201 4.52 -11.20 6.70
N VAL A 202 5.49 -11.40 7.59
CA VAL A 202 6.02 -12.75 7.91
C VAL A 202 4.93 -13.60 8.57
N ALA A 203 4.17 -13.05 9.53
CA ALA A 203 3.06 -13.76 10.19
C ALA A 203 1.96 -14.16 9.21
N ARG A 204 1.73 -13.39 8.15
CA ARG A 204 0.80 -13.73 7.05
C ARG A 204 1.41 -14.67 6.01
N GLY A 205 2.63 -15.17 6.23
CA GLY A 205 3.29 -16.17 5.41
C GLY A 205 3.83 -15.63 4.09
N PHE A 206 4.21 -14.35 4.04
CA PHE A 206 5.02 -13.82 2.96
C PHE A 206 6.50 -14.14 3.20
N GLU A 207 7.25 -14.28 2.13
CA GLU A 207 8.69 -14.54 2.13
C GLU A 207 9.44 -13.40 1.45
N GLN A 208 10.77 -13.37 1.61
CA GLN A 208 11.66 -12.37 1.01
C GLN A 208 11.25 -10.93 1.36
N VAL A 209 10.74 -10.73 2.57
CA VAL A 209 10.31 -9.41 3.04
C VAL A 209 11.50 -8.47 3.11
N ARG A 210 11.36 -7.30 2.49
CA ARG A 210 12.35 -6.21 2.53
C ARG A 210 11.61 -4.91 2.73
N ILE A 211 12.13 -4.02 3.56
CA ILE A 211 11.58 -2.69 3.75
C ILE A 211 12.63 -1.66 3.37
N GLU A 212 12.28 -0.81 2.43
CA GLU A 212 13.09 0.33 2.01
C GLU A 212 12.50 1.61 2.57
N LEU A 213 13.31 2.34 3.33
CA LEU A 213 12.92 3.65 3.88
C LEU A 213 13.06 4.71 2.80
N LEU A 214 11.99 5.44 2.53
CA LEU A 214 11.98 6.57 1.62
C LEU A 214 12.14 7.90 2.38
N ALA A 215 12.00 9.00 1.66
CA ALA A 215 11.98 10.33 2.26
C ALA A 215 10.75 10.49 3.18
N HIS A 216 10.91 11.34 4.19
CA HIS A 216 9.88 11.65 5.18
C HIS A 216 9.41 10.39 5.94
N GLU A 217 8.09 10.17 6.02
CA GLU A 217 7.44 9.07 6.73
C GLU A 217 7.21 7.81 5.90
N ALA A 218 7.48 7.89 4.60
CA ALA A 218 7.22 6.79 3.69
C ALA A 218 8.25 5.67 3.81
N ALA A 219 7.79 4.44 3.64
CA ALA A 219 8.63 3.30 3.35
C ALA A 219 7.90 2.33 2.42
N VAL A 220 8.64 1.51 1.71
CA VAL A 220 8.09 0.49 0.81
C VAL A 220 8.44 -0.88 1.35
N ALA A 221 7.44 -1.69 1.60
CA ALA A 221 7.57 -3.10 1.87
C ALA A 221 7.43 -3.90 0.56
N VAL A 222 8.40 -4.73 0.27
CA VAL A 222 8.40 -5.69 -0.85
C VAL A 222 8.41 -7.08 -0.28
N ALA A 223 7.51 -7.94 -0.76
CA ALA A 223 7.41 -9.32 -0.30
C ALA A 223 6.93 -10.25 -1.44
N ARG A 224 7.02 -11.55 -1.22
CA ARG A 224 6.50 -12.55 -2.15
C ARG A 224 5.60 -13.56 -1.45
N ARG A 225 4.54 -13.99 -2.13
CA ARG A 225 3.84 -15.21 -1.73
C ARG A 225 4.74 -16.40 -2.05
N PRO A 226 4.97 -17.33 -1.08
CA PRO A 226 5.77 -18.54 -1.33
C PRO A 226 5.29 -19.32 -2.56
N GLN A 227 6.22 -19.89 -3.30
CA GLN A 227 5.85 -20.89 -4.30
C GLN A 227 5.44 -22.18 -3.61
N VAL A 228 4.39 -22.82 -4.10
CA VAL A 228 4.08 -24.20 -3.66
C VAL A 228 5.26 -25.09 -4.07
N ARG A 229 6.05 -25.51 -3.08
CA ARG A 229 7.10 -26.50 -3.34
C ARG A 229 6.42 -27.78 -3.83
N SER A 230 6.67 -28.18 -5.07
CA SER A 230 6.18 -29.46 -5.58
C SER A 230 6.63 -30.59 -4.65
N GLU A 231 5.79 -31.61 -4.46
CA GLU A 231 6.14 -32.78 -3.63
C GLU A 231 7.47 -33.43 -4.08
N ALA A 232 7.79 -33.33 -5.37
CA ALA A 232 9.08 -33.74 -5.93
C ALA A 232 10.28 -32.94 -5.36
N ALA A 233 10.13 -31.66 -5.06
CA ALA A 233 11.18 -30.86 -4.44
C ALA A 233 11.32 -31.16 -2.93
N ARG A 234 10.22 -31.47 -2.23
CA ARG A 234 10.26 -31.99 -0.84
C ARG A 234 10.93 -33.33 -0.72
N ALA A 235 10.64 -34.25 -1.66
CA ALA A 235 11.25 -35.60 -1.71
C ALA A 235 12.76 -35.54 -1.99
N ARG A 236 13.23 -34.59 -2.82
CA ARG A 236 14.68 -34.41 -3.09
C ARG A 236 15.41 -33.80 -1.88
N ALA A 237 14.83 -32.85 -1.19
CA ALA A 237 15.42 -32.25 0.00
C ALA A 237 15.50 -33.25 1.18
N GLY A 238 14.48 -34.12 1.34
CA GLY A 238 14.49 -35.18 2.34
C GLY A 238 15.52 -36.26 2.09
N ARG A 239 15.84 -36.56 0.82
CA ARG A 239 16.89 -37.56 0.46
C ARG A 239 18.31 -37.00 0.62
N ALA A 240 18.53 -35.71 0.41
CA ALA A 240 19.83 -35.10 0.58
C ALA A 240 20.25 -34.99 2.07
N GLY A 241 19.27 -34.89 3.00
CA GLY A 241 19.54 -34.91 4.45
C GLY A 241 19.80 -36.31 5.04
N ALA A 242 19.43 -37.38 4.34
CA ALA A 242 19.57 -38.76 4.83
C ALA A 242 20.87 -39.47 4.38
N SER A 243 21.69 -38.86 3.53
CA SER A 243 22.95 -39.40 3.03
C SER A 243 24.21 -38.84 3.68
N GLY A 244 24.04 -38.08 4.80
CA GLY A 244 25.13 -37.40 5.53
C GLY A 244 25.31 -37.86 6.97
N SER A 245 24.94 -39.11 7.31
CA SER A 245 25.21 -39.73 8.64
C SER A 245 26.02 -41.01 8.47
#